data_d6339e2238d04b16df56f506a1b04f04
#
_entry.id   d6339e2238d04b16df56f506a1b04f04
#
_cell.length_a   1.000
_cell.length_b   1.000
_cell.length_c   1.000
_cell.angle_alpha   90.00
_cell.angle_beta   90.00
_cell.angle_gamma   90.00
#
_symmetry.space_group_name_H-M   'P 1'
#
loop_
_entity.id
_entity.type
_entity.pdbx_description
1 polymer ?
#
loop_
_entity_poly.entity_id
_entity_poly.type
_entity_poly.pdbx_seq_one_letter_code
_entity_poly.pdbx_strand_id
1 'polypeptide(L)'
;MELIQTFKKSYFLKMSNDKHLIAQVNSSQINIFENETYKHLAQFKEVGNASVFFSNDSNLLLAKDNDRKLVVYDLATMSIRCKLKPKVGSSNGDGDACISHDNKYIINLGYDFPYGYISVYDIENGKETRFREDMREVYNQIRYIPSRQLYFIDGFRKPNEGTSEKNRYFYLWFDMDNRTFEQTFCDLDDANFLYSEHLEQVLYFTEEGNLAFRILPLNIELPIKHQQGCLDIQLSHNNKMIALYQDNNLKLCTFPNMEILAEVSNIGYGNISFSPDDKEILIASTIKGLIYKLEKCS
;
A
#
# COMPACT_ATOMS: atom_id res chain seq x y z
N MET A 1 -18.07 11.34 -10.78
CA MET A 1 -17.62 11.28 -9.36
C MET A 1 -18.23 12.43 -8.57
N GLU A 2 -18.70 12.17 -7.37
CA GLU A 2 -19.29 13.13 -6.45
C GLU A 2 -18.43 13.20 -5.17
N LEU A 3 -18.01 14.41 -4.76
CA LEU A 3 -17.29 14.59 -3.49
C LEU A 3 -18.30 14.48 -2.35
N ILE A 4 -18.12 13.46 -1.49
CA ILE A 4 -19.04 13.18 -0.37
C ILE A 4 -18.47 13.57 0.98
N GLN A 5 -17.15 13.59 1.13
CA GLN A 5 -16.52 13.97 2.40
C GLN A 5 -15.16 14.63 2.21
N THR A 6 -14.86 15.57 3.09
CA THR A 6 -13.56 16.25 3.19
C THR A 6 -13.04 16.16 4.62
N PHE A 7 -11.83 15.64 4.78
CA PHE A 7 -11.07 15.69 6.02
C PHE A 7 -10.02 16.79 5.95
N LYS A 8 -9.57 17.26 7.10
CA LYS A 8 -8.37 18.09 7.20
C LYS A 8 -7.17 17.28 6.69
N LYS A 9 -5.99 17.89 6.66
CA LYS A 9 -4.71 17.28 6.28
C LYS A 9 -4.64 15.77 6.63
N SER A 10 -4.39 14.93 5.63
CA SER A 10 -4.41 13.47 5.76
C SER A 10 -3.26 12.87 4.96
N TYR A 11 -2.26 12.33 5.62
CA TYR A 11 -1.16 11.62 4.94
C TYR A 11 -1.59 10.23 4.47
N PHE A 12 -2.49 9.60 5.23
CA PHE A 12 -3.16 8.36 4.84
C PHE A 12 -4.65 8.48 5.13
N LEU A 13 -5.43 7.88 4.25
CA LEU A 13 -6.88 7.73 4.41
C LEU A 13 -7.23 6.34 3.89
N LYS A 14 -7.76 5.50 4.76
CA LYS A 14 -8.06 4.12 4.42
C LYS A 14 -9.39 3.68 5.03
N MET A 15 -10.16 2.92 4.27
CA MET A 15 -11.42 2.33 4.73
C MET A 15 -11.20 0.90 5.18
N SER A 16 -11.89 0.47 6.23
CA SER A 16 -11.90 -0.94 6.67
C SER A 16 -12.56 -1.85 5.64
N ASN A 17 -12.19 -3.13 5.62
CA ASN A 17 -12.70 -4.08 4.61
C ASN A 17 -14.22 -4.31 4.71
N ASP A 18 -14.80 -4.18 5.91
CA ASP A 18 -16.22 -4.23 6.17
C ASP A 18 -16.94 -2.89 5.90
N LYS A 19 -16.20 -1.84 5.56
CA LYS A 19 -16.63 -0.47 5.28
C LYS A 19 -17.26 0.28 6.45
N HIS A 20 -17.14 -0.20 7.68
CA HIS A 20 -17.69 0.51 8.83
C HIS A 20 -16.79 1.64 9.33
N LEU A 21 -15.50 1.55 9.13
CA LEU A 21 -14.52 2.48 9.68
C LEU A 21 -13.66 3.15 8.62
N ILE A 22 -13.26 4.37 8.91
CA ILE A 22 -12.23 5.12 8.17
C ILE A 22 -11.10 5.46 9.13
N ALA A 23 -9.88 5.09 8.77
CA ALA A 23 -8.66 5.53 9.45
C ALA A 23 -8.06 6.70 8.69
N GLN A 24 -7.90 7.83 9.37
CA GLN A 24 -7.20 9.02 8.87
C GLN A 24 -5.92 9.21 9.65
N VAL A 25 -4.81 9.28 8.97
CA VAL A 25 -3.51 9.63 9.57
C VAL A 25 -3.17 11.08 9.26
N ASN A 26 -2.93 11.86 10.28
CA ASN A 26 -2.27 13.17 10.15
C ASN A 26 -0.85 13.09 10.75
N SER A 27 -0.11 14.19 10.81
CA SER A 27 1.31 14.19 11.20
C SER A 27 1.63 13.56 12.56
N SER A 28 0.68 13.45 13.46
CA SER A 28 0.94 13.07 14.87
C SER A 28 -0.05 12.08 15.45
N GLN A 29 -1.06 11.69 14.70
CA GLN A 29 -2.14 10.86 15.23
C GLN A 29 -2.92 10.13 14.15
N ILE A 30 -3.60 9.06 14.57
CA ILE A 30 -4.57 8.33 13.78
C ILE A 30 -5.94 8.62 14.35
N ASN A 31 -6.86 9.08 13.52
CA ASN A 31 -8.26 9.29 13.87
C ASN A 31 -9.09 8.19 13.24
N ILE A 32 -10.02 7.63 14.00
CA ILE A 32 -10.98 6.65 13.52
C ILE A 32 -12.34 7.30 13.44
N PHE A 33 -12.98 7.13 12.30
CA PHE A 33 -14.33 7.62 12.02
C PHE A 33 -15.24 6.46 11.65
N GLU A 34 -16.52 6.58 12.00
CA GLU A 34 -17.58 5.77 11.43
C GLU A 34 -17.82 6.22 9.98
N ASN A 35 -17.87 5.28 9.04
CA ASN A 35 -17.92 5.64 7.63
C ASN A 35 -19.24 6.32 7.21
N GLU A 36 -20.38 5.81 7.68
CA GLU A 36 -21.70 6.32 7.24
C GLU A 36 -21.98 7.75 7.70
N THR A 37 -21.59 8.08 8.93
CA THR A 37 -21.90 9.37 9.58
C THR A 37 -20.71 10.30 9.64
N TYR A 38 -19.50 9.79 9.36
CA TYR A 38 -18.23 10.47 9.58
C TYR A 38 -18.02 10.95 11.02
N LYS A 39 -18.71 10.32 11.97
CA LYS A 39 -18.55 10.60 13.40
C LYS A 39 -17.18 10.13 13.85
N HIS A 40 -16.46 11.03 14.54
CA HIS A 40 -15.18 10.68 15.16
C HIS A 40 -15.41 9.72 16.35
N LEU A 41 -14.77 8.56 16.32
CA LEU A 41 -14.90 7.50 17.32
C LEU A 41 -13.71 7.46 18.28
N ALA A 42 -12.49 7.54 17.76
CA ALA A 42 -11.28 7.42 18.55
C ALA A 42 -10.10 8.20 17.94
N GLN A 43 -9.11 8.49 18.79
CA GLN A 43 -7.86 9.10 18.41
C GLN A 43 -6.68 8.36 19.06
N PHE A 44 -5.72 7.94 18.26
CA PHE A 44 -4.50 7.28 18.70
C PHE A 44 -3.28 8.18 18.47
N LYS A 45 -2.45 8.40 19.49
CA LYS A 45 -1.28 9.30 19.47
C LYS A 45 0.05 8.56 19.63
N GLU A 46 0.06 7.26 19.57
CA GLU A 46 1.22 6.43 19.85
C GLU A 46 2.25 6.38 18.72
N VAL A 47 1.83 6.71 17.52
CA VAL A 47 2.62 6.71 16.29
C VAL A 47 2.34 7.97 15.51
N GLY A 48 3.39 8.57 14.94
CA GLY A 48 3.29 9.73 14.06
C GLY A 48 3.73 9.37 12.65
N ASN A 49 3.16 10.02 11.63
CA ASN A 49 3.48 9.77 10.21
C ASN A 49 3.45 8.28 9.85
N ALA A 50 2.43 7.57 10.33
CA ALA A 50 2.33 6.13 10.18
C ALA A 50 1.60 5.73 8.90
N SER A 51 2.03 4.63 8.28
CA SER A 51 1.19 3.84 7.38
C SER A 51 0.23 2.99 8.22
N VAL A 52 -1.00 2.81 7.73
CA VAL A 52 -2.03 2.06 8.45
C VAL A 52 -2.63 0.95 7.59
N PHE A 53 -2.89 -0.19 8.24
CA PHE A 53 -3.35 -1.41 7.58
C PHE A 53 -4.43 -2.07 8.43
N PHE A 54 -5.63 -2.21 7.87
CA PHE A 54 -6.69 -2.99 8.50
C PHE A 54 -6.43 -4.49 8.36
N SER A 55 -6.81 -5.28 9.36
CA SER A 55 -6.90 -6.74 9.22
C SER A 55 -8.01 -7.13 8.25
N ASN A 56 -7.97 -8.36 7.74
CA ASN A 56 -8.98 -8.83 6.78
C ASN A 56 -10.41 -8.78 7.33
N ASP A 57 -10.58 -9.07 8.62
CA ASP A 57 -11.87 -9.04 9.31
C ASP A 57 -12.24 -7.67 9.88
N SER A 58 -11.41 -6.65 9.64
CA SER A 58 -11.59 -5.28 10.12
C SER A 58 -11.58 -5.09 11.64
N ASN A 59 -11.19 -6.11 12.43
CA ASN A 59 -11.16 -6.03 13.88
C ASN A 59 -9.89 -5.37 14.43
N LEU A 60 -8.82 -5.36 13.64
CA LEU A 60 -7.54 -4.80 14.03
C LEU A 60 -7.06 -3.73 13.07
N LEU A 61 -6.32 -2.75 13.59
CA LEU A 61 -5.59 -1.77 12.82
C LEU A 61 -4.11 -1.83 13.20
N LEU A 62 -3.26 -2.12 12.24
CA LEU A 62 -1.80 -1.99 12.39
C LEU A 62 -1.38 -0.59 11.94
N ALA A 63 -0.54 0.04 12.74
CA ALA A 63 0.17 1.26 12.38
C ALA A 63 1.68 1.02 12.43
N LYS A 64 2.39 1.43 11.38
CA LYS A 64 3.84 1.40 11.27
C LYS A 64 4.33 2.81 11.03
N ASP A 65 5.16 3.34 11.94
CA ASP A 65 5.72 4.67 11.80
C ASP A 65 7.13 4.69 11.16
N ASN A 66 7.62 5.89 10.89
CA ASN A 66 8.96 6.06 10.31
C ASN A 66 10.09 5.63 11.25
N ASP A 67 9.81 5.51 12.55
CA ASP A 67 10.75 5.01 13.56
C ASP A 67 10.64 3.48 13.71
N ARG A 68 9.95 2.80 12.77
CA ARG A 68 9.74 1.34 12.71
C ARG A 68 8.88 0.77 13.84
N LYS A 69 8.26 1.62 14.63
CA LYS A 69 7.37 1.18 15.67
C LYS A 69 6.11 0.58 15.04
N LEU A 70 5.75 -0.60 15.47
CA LEU A 70 4.54 -1.31 15.08
C LEU A 70 3.57 -1.26 16.26
N VAL A 71 2.37 -0.74 16.03
CA VAL A 71 1.30 -0.72 17.04
C VAL A 71 0.05 -1.35 16.45
N VAL A 72 -0.49 -2.34 17.13
CA VAL A 72 -1.78 -2.94 16.78
C VAL A 72 -2.84 -2.42 17.73
N TYR A 73 -3.91 -1.92 17.17
CA TYR A 73 -5.10 -1.47 17.87
C TYR A 73 -6.23 -2.48 17.69
N ASP A 74 -6.92 -2.76 18.77
CA ASP A 74 -8.19 -3.46 18.76
C ASP A 74 -9.31 -2.45 18.51
N LEU A 75 -10.04 -2.62 17.42
CA LEU A 75 -11.03 -1.65 16.97
C LEU A 75 -12.39 -1.80 17.67
N ALA A 76 -12.67 -2.95 18.28
CA ALA A 76 -13.88 -3.13 19.07
C ALA A 76 -13.80 -2.38 20.40
N THR A 77 -12.60 -2.39 21.02
CA THR A 77 -12.35 -1.70 22.29
C THR A 77 -11.72 -0.33 22.15
N MET A 78 -11.33 0.06 20.92
CA MET A 78 -10.59 1.28 20.60
C MET A 78 -9.33 1.45 21.48
N SER A 79 -8.61 0.36 21.71
CA SER A 79 -7.45 0.31 22.61
C SER A 79 -6.24 -0.34 21.92
N ILE A 80 -5.08 -0.18 22.54
CA ILE A 80 -3.85 -0.80 22.06
C ILE A 80 -3.85 -2.27 22.47
N ARG A 81 -3.69 -3.16 21.50
CA ARG A 81 -3.50 -4.59 21.71
C ARG A 81 -2.04 -4.95 21.93
N CYS A 82 -1.13 -4.44 21.09
CA CYS A 82 0.31 -4.63 21.30
C CYS A 82 1.14 -3.48 20.74
N LYS A 83 2.35 -3.31 21.26
CA LYS A 83 3.38 -2.38 20.79
C LYS A 83 4.68 -3.12 20.61
N LEU A 84 5.21 -3.06 19.40
CA LEU A 84 6.49 -3.67 19.06
C LEU A 84 7.44 -2.59 18.54
N LYS A 85 8.68 -2.70 18.92
CA LYS A 85 9.75 -1.89 18.36
C LYS A 85 10.81 -2.85 17.83
N PRO A 86 10.85 -3.07 16.51
CA PRO A 86 11.89 -3.87 15.90
C PRO A 86 13.27 -3.42 16.35
N LYS A 87 14.20 -4.35 16.53
CA LYS A 87 15.57 -4.04 16.90
C LYS A 87 16.17 -3.10 15.87
N VAL A 88 16.79 -2.05 16.37
CA VAL A 88 17.27 -0.91 15.57
C VAL A 88 18.31 -1.35 14.55
N GLY A 89 18.03 -1.14 13.28
CA GLY A 89 19.00 -1.04 12.22
C GLY A 89 19.19 0.42 11.80
N SER A 90 20.20 0.71 11.01
CA SER A 90 20.74 2.06 10.80
C SER A 90 20.17 2.83 9.60
N SER A 91 19.10 2.38 8.92
CA SER A 91 18.67 3.02 7.66
C SER A 91 17.19 3.40 7.63
N ASN A 92 16.93 4.53 6.99
CA ASN A 92 15.62 5.10 6.68
C ASN A 92 15.06 4.43 5.40
N GLY A 93 14.38 3.34 5.48
CA GLY A 93 13.87 2.71 4.27
C GLY A 93 13.13 1.43 4.61
N ASP A 94 12.06 1.58 5.33
CA ASP A 94 11.24 0.43 5.67
C ASP A 94 10.07 0.33 4.68
N GLY A 95 9.92 -0.87 4.11
CA GLY A 95 8.74 -1.23 3.35
C GLY A 95 7.48 -1.31 4.21
N ASP A 96 6.42 -1.78 3.60
CA ASP A 96 5.12 -1.95 4.24
C ASP A 96 5.11 -3.00 5.36
N ALA A 97 3.95 -3.13 5.98
CA ALA A 97 3.62 -4.22 6.89
C ALA A 97 2.15 -4.64 6.68
N CYS A 98 1.79 -5.83 7.10
CA CYS A 98 0.38 -6.23 7.15
C CYS A 98 0.11 -7.14 8.35
N ILE A 99 -1.18 -7.27 8.71
CA ILE A 99 -1.63 -8.30 9.65
C ILE A 99 -1.87 -9.58 8.84
N SER A 100 -1.48 -10.72 9.39
CA SER A 100 -1.73 -12.01 8.76
C SER A 100 -3.24 -12.27 8.58
N HIS A 101 -3.59 -13.13 7.63
CA HIS A 101 -4.98 -13.43 7.30
C HIS A 101 -5.77 -14.03 8.49
N ASP A 102 -5.09 -14.65 9.44
CA ASP A 102 -5.65 -15.24 10.67
C ASP A 102 -5.57 -14.31 11.90
N ASN A 103 -5.11 -13.07 11.73
CA ASN A 103 -4.95 -12.04 12.77
C ASN A 103 -3.98 -12.37 13.91
N LYS A 104 -3.12 -13.37 13.75
CA LYS A 104 -2.19 -13.77 14.80
C LYS A 104 -0.83 -13.12 14.69
N TYR A 105 -0.46 -12.69 13.49
CA TYR A 105 0.89 -12.21 13.21
C TYR A 105 0.89 -10.86 12.50
N ILE A 106 1.99 -10.14 12.64
CA ILE A 106 2.36 -9.01 11.82
C ILE A 106 3.48 -9.47 10.91
N ILE A 107 3.32 -9.30 9.60
CA ILE A 107 4.38 -9.49 8.61
C ILE A 107 4.95 -8.10 8.32
N ASN A 108 6.23 -7.91 8.57
CA ASN A 108 6.91 -6.63 8.44
C ASN A 108 8.06 -6.73 7.45
N LEU A 109 8.06 -5.81 6.49
CA LEU A 109 9.16 -5.61 5.57
C LEU A 109 10.11 -4.58 6.16
N GLY A 110 11.37 -4.90 6.28
CA GLY A 110 12.36 -4.02 6.88
C GLY A 110 13.67 -4.02 6.10
N TYR A 111 14.52 -3.05 6.43
CA TYR A 111 15.85 -2.91 5.85
C TYR A 111 16.87 -2.51 6.91
N ASP A 112 17.85 -3.38 7.13
CA ASP A 112 19.03 -3.15 7.98
C ASP A 112 20.27 -3.19 7.08
N PHE A 113 20.79 -2.04 6.68
CA PHE A 113 21.90 -1.99 5.72
C PHE A 113 23.01 -3.01 6.07
N PRO A 114 23.43 -3.84 5.12
CA PRO A 114 23.00 -3.92 3.71
C PRO A 114 21.84 -4.90 3.44
N TYR A 115 21.12 -5.38 4.46
CA TYR A 115 20.16 -6.46 4.35
C TYR A 115 18.71 -5.98 4.37
N GLY A 116 17.90 -6.40 3.37
CA GLY A 116 16.47 -6.40 3.47
C GLY A 116 15.98 -7.66 4.19
N TYR A 117 14.92 -7.55 4.95
CA TYR A 117 14.38 -8.67 5.69
C TYR A 117 12.85 -8.71 5.72
N ILE A 118 12.32 -9.92 5.86
CA ILE A 118 10.91 -10.19 6.14
C ILE A 118 10.83 -10.82 7.52
N SER A 119 10.24 -10.10 8.46
CA SER A 119 10.02 -10.55 9.84
C SER A 119 8.54 -10.80 10.10
N VAL A 120 8.28 -11.81 10.92
CA VAL A 120 6.93 -12.10 11.42
C VAL A 120 6.94 -11.97 12.94
N TYR A 121 6.03 -11.16 13.47
CA TYR A 121 5.84 -10.94 14.89
C TYR A 121 4.53 -11.58 15.35
N ASP A 122 4.59 -12.38 16.38
CA ASP A 122 3.40 -12.88 17.06
C ASP A 122 2.74 -11.72 17.83
N ILE A 123 1.45 -11.46 17.59
CA ILE A 123 0.72 -10.33 18.19
C ILE A 123 0.53 -10.52 19.70
N GLU A 124 0.42 -11.76 20.19
CA GLU A 124 0.14 -12.03 21.60
C GLU A 124 1.39 -11.87 22.48
N ASN A 125 2.53 -12.37 22.02
CA ASN A 125 3.75 -12.42 22.83
C ASN A 125 4.89 -11.54 22.33
N GLY A 126 4.73 -10.92 21.16
CA GLY A 126 5.71 -10.03 20.54
C GLY A 126 6.96 -10.72 20.00
N LYS A 127 6.95 -12.05 19.91
CA LYS A 127 8.12 -12.82 19.45
C LYS A 127 8.35 -12.56 17.96
N GLU A 128 9.57 -12.14 17.64
CA GLU A 128 10.02 -11.99 16.25
C GLU A 128 10.58 -13.31 15.71
N THR A 129 10.25 -13.61 14.46
CA THR A 129 10.90 -14.66 13.66
C THR A 129 11.25 -14.04 12.31
N ARG A 130 12.53 -14.03 11.94
CA ARG A 130 12.98 -13.63 10.60
C ARG A 130 12.81 -14.82 9.66
N PHE A 131 12.02 -14.62 8.61
CA PHE A 131 11.75 -15.64 7.60
C PHE A 131 12.71 -15.56 6.43
N ARG A 132 13.12 -14.33 6.10
CA ARG A 132 14.05 -14.06 5.01
C ARG A 132 14.93 -12.87 5.36
N GLU A 133 16.21 -12.99 5.02
CA GLU A 133 17.18 -11.89 5.09
C GLU A 133 18.10 -12.03 3.88
N ASP A 134 18.08 -11.04 3.01
CA ASP A 134 18.87 -11.05 1.78
C ASP A 134 19.69 -9.77 1.64
N MET A 135 20.94 -9.95 1.20
CA MET A 135 21.87 -8.84 1.01
C MET A 135 21.44 -7.96 -0.17
N ARG A 136 21.34 -6.66 0.10
CA ARG A 136 21.00 -5.62 -0.88
C ARG A 136 19.55 -5.66 -1.41
N GLU A 137 18.71 -6.55 -0.95
CA GLU A 137 17.30 -6.49 -1.28
C GLU A 137 16.60 -5.41 -0.46
N VAL A 138 15.65 -4.73 -1.09
CA VAL A 138 14.75 -3.76 -0.46
C VAL A 138 13.34 -4.19 -0.83
N TYR A 139 12.52 -4.42 0.17
CA TYR A 139 11.12 -4.79 0.00
C TYR A 139 10.26 -3.56 0.18
N ASN A 140 9.32 -3.30 -0.74
CA ASN A 140 8.51 -2.09 -0.76
C ASN A 140 7.12 -2.31 -0.19
N GLN A 141 6.33 -3.16 -0.82
CA GLN A 141 4.92 -3.37 -0.50
C GLN A 141 4.62 -4.83 -0.20
N ILE A 142 3.62 -5.06 0.64
CA ILE A 142 3.08 -6.39 0.92
C ILE A 142 1.55 -6.35 0.91
N ARG A 143 0.94 -7.34 0.29
CA ARG A 143 -0.51 -7.54 0.34
C ARG A 143 -0.86 -9.02 0.34
N TYR A 144 -1.87 -9.40 1.10
CA TYR A 144 -2.44 -10.74 1.06
C TYR A 144 -3.33 -10.89 -0.18
N ILE A 145 -3.21 -12.01 -0.88
CA ILE A 145 -4.01 -12.35 -2.06
C ILE A 145 -4.90 -13.55 -1.71
N PRO A 146 -6.18 -13.32 -1.38
CA PRO A 146 -7.08 -14.36 -0.92
C PRO A 146 -7.26 -15.54 -1.89
N SER A 147 -7.34 -15.25 -3.20
CA SER A 147 -7.49 -16.26 -4.25
C SER A 147 -6.33 -17.26 -4.32
N ARG A 148 -5.15 -16.85 -3.86
CA ARG A 148 -3.93 -17.69 -3.82
C ARG A 148 -3.56 -18.16 -2.43
N GLN A 149 -4.11 -17.57 -1.39
CA GLN A 149 -3.72 -17.74 0.02
C GLN A 149 -2.22 -17.43 0.26
N LEU A 150 -1.67 -16.51 -0.50
CA LEU A 150 -0.26 -16.10 -0.47
C LEU A 150 -0.14 -14.60 -0.26
N TYR A 151 1.04 -14.18 0.18
CA TYR A 151 1.40 -12.77 0.24
C TYR A 151 2.21 -12.41 -1.01
N PHE A 152 1.77 -11.37 -1.69
CA PHE A 152 2.51 -10.75 -2.78
C PHE A 152 3.39 -9.64 -2.21
N ILE A 153 4.69 -9.70 -2.49
CA ILE A 153 5.67 -8.73 -2.03
C ILE A 153 6.46 -8.26 -3.24
N ASP A 154 6.67 -6.97 -3.37
CA ASP A 154 7.54 -6.41 -4.38
C ASP A 154 8.79 -5.74 -3.78
N GLY A 155 9.77 -5.50 -4.63
CA GLY A 155 11.01 -4.88 -4.21
C GLY A 155 12.06 -4.79 -5.30
N PHE A 156 13.25 -4.44 -4.89
CA PHE A 156 14.40 -4.41 -5.80
C PHE A 156 15.67 -4.83 -5.07
N ARG A 157 16.63 -5.34 -5.84
CA ARG A 157 18.00 -5.62 -5.38
C ARG A 157 18.93 -4.50 -5.86
N LYS A 158 19.62 -3.88 -4.93
CA LYS A 158 20.66 -2.87 -5.22
C LYS A 158 21.86 -3.53 -5.91
N PRO A 159 22.54 -2.84 -6.82
CA PRO A 159 23.76 -3.35 -7.47
C PRO A 159 24.90 -3.50 -6.45
N ASN A 160 25.98 -4.15 -6.89
CA ASN A 160 27.22 -4.16 -6.12
C ASN A 160 27.80 -2.74 -6.01
N GLU A 161 28.37 -2.40 -4.87
CA GLU A 161 29.07 -1.13 -4.71
C GLU A 161 30.21 -1.00 -5.74
N GLY A 162 30.30 0.17 -6.37
CA GLY A 162 31.32 0.47 -7.37
C GLY A 162 31.08 -0.12 -8.76
N THR A 163 29.93 -0.74 -9.02
CA THR A 163 29.55 -1.18 -10.36
C THR A 163 28.63 -0.17 -11.05
N SER A 164 28.59 -0.22 -12.38
CA SER A 164 27.61 0.54 -13.19
C SER A 164 26.28 -0.20 -13.37
N GLU A 165 26.08 -1.30 -12.65
CA GLU A 165 24.84 -2.06 -12.70
C GLU A 165 23.68 -1.24 -12.12
N LYS A 166 22.46 -1.48 -12.64
CA LYS A 166 21.23 -0.86 -12.14
C LYS A 166 20.56 -1.75 -11.10
N ASN A 167 19.57 -1.20 -10.39
CA ASN A 167 18.69 -1.98 -9.54
C ASN A 167 17.99 -3.06 -10.37
N ARG A 168 17.81 -4.25 -9.77
CA ARG A 168 17.03 -5.32 -10.38
C ARG A 168 15.73 -5.45 -9.62
N TYR A 169 14.63 -5.15 -10.27
CA TYR A 169 13.29 -5.20 -9.69
C TYR A 169 12.76 -6.63 -9.66
N PHE A 170 12.00 -6.98 -8.62
CA PHE A 170 11.42 -8.30 -8.46
C PHE A 170 10.08 -8.23 -7.75
N TYR A 171 9.32 -9.30 -7.89
CA TYR A 171 8.24 -9.65 -6.97
C TYR A 171 8.48 -11.05 -6.41
N LEU A 172 7.87 -11.33 -5.27
CA LEU A 172 7.88 -12.66 -4.68
C LEU A 172 6.52 -13.02 -4.10
N TRP A 173 6.24 -14.32 -4.17
CA TRP A 173 5.13 -14.94 -3.46
C TRP A 173 5.67 -15.53 -2.17
N PHE A 174 5.03 -15.20 -1.06
CA PHE A 174 5.38 -15.69 0.26
C PHE A 174 4.23 -16.54 0.80
N ASP A 175 4.51 -17.82 1.02
CA ASP A 175 3.66 -18.75 1.76
C ASP A 175 4.12 -18.76 3.21
N MET A 176 3.34 -18.13 4.08
CA MET A 176 3.67 -18.00 5.49
C MET A 176 3.55 -19.36 6.23
N ASP A 177 2.59 -20.19 5.85
CA ASP A 177 2.31 -21.45 6.51
C ASP A 177 3.41 -22.49 6.22
N ASN A 178 3.81 -22.59 4.94
CA ASN A 178 4.89 -23.48 4.50
C ASN A 178 6.29 -22.85 4.60
N ARG A 179 6.38 -21.55 4.89
CA ARG A 179 7.63 -20.76 4.99
C ARG A 179 8.45 -20.80 3.69
N THR A 180 7.77 -20.73 2.56
CA THR A 180 8.41 -20.77 1.24
C THR A 180 8.28 -19.45 0.50
N PHE A 181 9.24 -19.20 -0.40
CA PHE A 181 9.28 -18.02 -1.24
C PHE A 181 9.52 -18.43 -2.68
N GLU A 182 8.73 -17.84 -3.59
CA GLU A 182 8.95 -17.90 -5.02
C GLU A 182 9.23 -16.50 -5.53
N GLN A 183 10.44 -16.25 -6.02
CA GLN A 183 10.89 -14.92 -6.46
C GLN A 183 11.08 -14.88 -7.96
N THR A 184 10.58 -13.83 -8.59
CA THR A 184 10.76 -13.55 -10.02
C THR A 184 11.41 -12.18 -10.18
N PHE A 185 12.56 -12.13 -10.85
CA PHE A 185 13.22 -10.90 -11.27
C PHE A 185 12.71 -10.43 -12.63
N CYS A 186 12.54 -9.13 -12.78
CA CYS A 186 12.23 -8.49 -14.04
C CYS A 186 13.44 -7.73 -14.55
N ASP A 187 13.73 -7.87 -15.85
CA ASP A 187 14.84 -7.18 -16.51
C ASP A 187 14.44 -5.75 -16.92
N LEU A 188 13.90 -4.99 -15.97
CA LEU A 188 13.45 -3.62 -16.18
C LEU A 188 14.20 -2.67 -15.26
N ASP A 189 14.45 -1.47 -15.76
CA ASP A 189 15.23 -0.45 -15.05
C ASP A 189 14.45 0.22 -13.92
N ASP A 190 13.13 0.26 -14.01
CA ASP A 190 12.22 0.78 -12.99
C ASP A 190 10.86 0.09 -13.12
N ALA A 191 10.41 -0.62 -12.11
CA ALA A 191 9.16 -1.35 -12.17
C ALA A 191 8.40 -1.28 -10.84
N ASN A 192 7.15 -0.89 -10.92
CA ASN A 192 6.19 -1.07 -9.86
C ASN A 192 5.21 -2.18 -10.25
N PHE A 193 4.88 -3.03 -9.30
CA PHE A 193 4.11 -4.23 -9.56
C PHE A 193 2.69 -4.12 -9.04
N LEU A 194 1.74 -4.59 -9.85
CA LEU A 194 0.34 -4.74 -9.50
C LEU A 194 -0.04 -6.20 -9.74
N TYR A 195 -0.72 -6.83 -8.80
CA TYR A 195 -1.32 -8.13 -9.06
C TYR A 195 -2.80 -7.96 -9.37
N SER A 196 -3.22 -8.46 -10.52
CA SER A 196 -4.62 -8.53 -10.92
C SER A 196 -5.17 -9.92 -10.62
N GLU A 197 -6.05 -10.05 -9.63
CA GLU A 197 -6.72 -11.31 -9.32
C GLU A 197 -7.64 -11.77 -10.44
N HIS A 198 -8.25 -10.81 -11.16
CA HIS A 198 -9.14 -11.13 -12.29
C HIS A 198 -8.39 -11.74 -13.47
N LEU A 199 -7.20 -11.24 -13.78
CA LEU A 199 -6.36 -11.74 -14.86
C LEU A 199 -5.42 -12.86 -14.41
N GLU A 200 -5.33 -13.10 -13.10
CA GLU A 200 -4.36 -13.99 -12.45
C GLU A 200 -2.91 -13.70 -12.88
N GLN A 201 -2.61 -12.42 -13.11
CA GLN A 201 -1.31 -11.97 -13.64
C GLN A 201 -0.70 -10.87 -12.79
N VAL A 202 0.63 -10.89 -12.73
CA VAL A 202 1.40 -9.75 -12.27
C VAL A 202 1.53 -8.77 -13.42
N LEU A 203 1.01 -7.57 -13.20
CA LEU A 203 1.15 -6.43 -14.08
C LEU A 203 2.28 -5.56 -13.55
N TYR A 204 3.00 -4.91 -14.41
CA TYR A 204 3.98 -3.90 -14.02
C TYR A 204 3.93 -2.74 -14.98
N PHE A 205 4.12 -1.55 -14.47
CA PHE A 205 4.21 -0.37 -15.31
C PHE A 205 5.66 0.08 -15.42
N THR A 206 6.02 0.52 -16.60
CA THR A 206 7.36 0.98 -16.96
C THR A 206 7.26 2.27 -17.74
N GLU A 207 8.34 3.05 -17.68
CA GLU A 207 8.54 4.20 -18.56
C GLU A 207 8.98 3.71 -19.95
N GLU A 208 8.33 4.20 -21.00
CA GLU A 208 8.78 3.97 -22.37
C GLU A 208 9.33 5.27 -22.97
N GLY A 209 10.63 5.43 -22.91
CA GLY A 209 11.30 6.65 -23.33
C GLY A 209 10.91 7.86 -22.47
N ASN A 210 10.88 9.05 -23.07
CA ASN A 210 10.52 10.29 -22.37
C ASN A 210 9.04 10.66 -22.50
N LEU A 211 8.14 9.76 -22.92
CA LEU A 211 6.82 10.17 -23.41
C LEU A 211 5.62 9.48 -22.75
N ALA A 212 5.73 8.24 -22.30
CA ALA A 212 4.59 7.49 -21.79
C ALA A 212 4.95 6.45 -20.74
N PHE A 213 4.01 6.16 -19.84
CA PHE A 213 4.03 4.97 -18.99
C PHE A 213 3.17 3.88 -19.61
N ARG A 214 3.60 2.62 -19.50
CA ARG A 214 2.86 1.47 -20.02
C ARG A 214 2.69 0.39 -18.96
N ILE A 215 1.54 -0.28 -19.00
CA ILE A 215 1.27 -1.50 -18.23
C ILE A 215 1.62 -2.72 -19.08
N LEU A 216 2.56 -3.52 -18.59
CA LEU A 216 2.96 -4.78 -19.20
C LEU A 216 2.42 -5.97 -18.36
N PRO A 217 2.17 -7.15 -18.93
CA PRO A 217 2.35 -7.54 -20.36
C PRO A 217 1.23 -7.06 -21.30
N LEU A 218 0.24 -6.30 -20.82
CA LEU A 218 -0.93 -5.90 -21.63
C LEU A 218 -0.58 -4.87 -22.72
N ASN A 219 0.59 -4.25 -22.65
CA ASN A 219 1.04 -3.19 -23.55
C ASN A 219 0.04 -2.02 -23.66
N ILE A 220 -0.50 -1.62 -22.52
CA ILE A 220 -1.48 -0.53 -22.40
C ILE A 220 -0.74 0.76 -22.11
N GLU A 221 -0.88 1.76 -22.96
CA GLU A 221 -0.36 3.11 -22.73
C GLU A 221 -1.25 3.84 -21.70
N LEU A 222 -0.63 4.43 -20.68
CA LEU A 222 -1.35 5.19 -19.68
C LEU A 222 -1.58 6.63 -20.16
N PRO A 223 -2.78 7.22 -19.93
CA PRO A 223 -3.11 8.58 -20.34
C PRO A 223 -2.43 9.64 -19.45
N ILE A 224 -1.17 9.45 -19.11
CA ILE A 224 -0.32 10.35 -18.35
C ILE A 224 1.02 10.50 -19.06
N LYS A 225 1.54 11.72 -19.06
CA LYS A 225 2.85 12.00 -19.64
C LYS A 225 3.93 11.71 -18.62
N HIS A 226 5.08 11.25 -19.11
CA HIS A 226 6.29 11.21 -18.30
C HIS A 226 6.63 12.63 -17.80
N GLN A 227 6.50 12.86 -16.52
CA GLN A 227 6.99 14.04 -15.82
C GLN A 227 7.78 13.58 -14.60
N GLN A 228 8.77 14.34 -14.19
CA GLN A 228 9.48 14.07 -12.94
C GLN A 228 8.52 14.27 -11.77
N GLY A 229 7.93 13.21 -11.29
CA GLY A 229 6.98 13.22 -10.18
C GLY A 229 6.66 11.82 -9.67
N CYS A 230 6.16 11.73 -8.46
CA CYS A 230 5.71 10.46 -7.91
C CYS A 230 4.42 10.03 -8.61
N LEU A 231 4.43 8.86 -9.19
CA LEU A 231 3.25 8.23 -9.76
C LEU A 231 2.73 7.17 -8.78
N ASP A 232 1.49 7.32 -8.32
CA ASP A 232 0.77 6.27 -7.60
C ASP A 232 -0.29 5.67 -8.53
N ILE A 233 -0.30 4.36 -8.65
CA ILE A 233 -1.24 3.62 -9.49
C ILE A 233 -1.97 2.60 -8.63
N GLN A 234 -3.29 2.66 -8.64
CA GLN A 234 -4.13 1.73 -7.91
C GLN A 234 -5.15 1.08 -8.83
N LEU A 235 -5.19 -0.25 -8.83
CA LEU A 235 -6.22 -1.01 -9.52
C LEU A 235 -7.40 -1.23 -8.58
N SER A 236 -8.64 -1.08 -9.06
CA SER A 236 -9.83 -1.42 -8.30
C SER A 236 -9.88 -2.92 -8.00
N HIS A 237 -10.56 -3.32 -6.91
CA HIS A 237 -10.62 -4.73 -6.49
C HIS A 237 -11.28 -5.62 -7.55
N ASN A 238 -12.28 -5.08 -8.27
CA ASN A 238 -12.96 -5.80 -9.36
C ASN A 238 -12.20 -5.72 -10.70
N ASN A 239 -11.04 -5.07 -10.73
CA ASN A 239 -10.18 -4.87 -11.91
C ASN A 239 -10.89 -4.20 -13.12
N LYS A 240 -11.90 -3.38 -12.88
CA LYS A 240 -12.59 -2.63 -13.94
C LYS A 240 -12.14 -1.18 -14.06
N MET A 241 -11.46 -0.67 -13.04
CA MET A 241 -10.99 0.71 -12.99
C MET A 241 -9.53 0.76 -12.55
N ILE A 242 -8.84 1.79 -13.00
CA ILE A 242 -7.50 2.14 -12.57
C ILE A 242 -7.46 3.63 -12.21
N ALA A 243 -6.87 3.92 -11.07
CA ALA A 243 -6.65 5.28 -10.60
C ALA A 243 -5.18 5.64 -10.75
N LEU A 244 -4.90 6.75 -11.41
CA LEU A 244 -3.57 7.25 -11.71
C LEU A 244 -3.41 8.59 -11.00
N TYR A 245 -2.42 8.71 -10.13
CA TYR A 245 -2.15 9.92 -9.38
C TYR A 245 -0.76 10.45 -9.69
N GLN A 246 -0.69 11.62 -10.32
CA GLN A 246 0.55 12.28 -10.68
C GLN A 246 0.40 13.80 -10.58
N ASP A 247 1.45 14.49 -10.12
CA ASP A 247 1.54 15.96 -10.10
C ASP A 247 0.32 16.67 -9.50
N ASN A 248 -0.17 16.17 -8.36
CA ASN A 248 -1.36 16.67 -7.68
C ASN A 248 -2.68 16.47 -8.44
N ASN A 249 -2.70 15.61 -9.44
CA ASN A 249 -3.89 15.29 -10.22
C ASN A 249 -4.21 13.80 -10.16
N LEU A 250 -5.49 13.50 -10.07
CA LEU A 250 -6.03 12.15 -10.17
C LEU A 250 -6.73 12.01 -11.52
N LYS A 251 -6.44 10.91 -12.23
CA LYS A 251 -7.25 10.40 -13.33
C LYS A 251 -7.81 9.05 -12.95
N LEU A 252 -9.11 8.88 -13.08
CA LEU A 252 -9.79 7.61 -12.97
C LEU A 252 -10.15 7.13 -14.37
N CYS A 253 -9.73 5.92 -14.73
CA CYS A 253 -9.97 5.34 -16.04
C CYS A 253 -10.64 3.97 -15.94
N THR A 254 -11.33 3.55 -17.00
CA THR A 254 -11.70 2.16 -17.19
C THR A 254 -10.45 1.30 -17.38
N PHE A 255 -10.50 0.04 -16.97
CA PHE A 255 -9.41 -0.91 -17.21
C PHE A 255 -9.96 -2.16 -17.90
N PRO A 256 -9.33 -2.69 -18.94
CA PRO A 256 -8.04 -2.26 -19.52
C PRO A 256 -8.12 -1.16 -20.60
N ASN A 257 -9.31 -0.65 -20.95
CA ASN A 257 -9.51 0.22 -22.12
C ASN A 257 -8.95 1.64 -21.96
N MET A 258 -8.66 2.07 -20.73
CA MET A 258 -8.08 3.38 -20.38
C MET A 258 -8.93 4.59 -20.78
N GLU A 259 -10.24 4.42 -20.90
CA GLU A 259 -11.17 5.53 -21.10
C GLU A 259 -11.27 6.36 -19.81
N ILE A 260 -11.07 7.67 -19.91
CA ILE A 260 -11.11 8.57 -18.75
C ILE A 260 -12.54 8.71 -18.25
N LEU A 261 -12.80 8.28 -17.03
CA LEU A 261 -14.09 8.40 -16.35
C LEU A 261 -14.20 9.73 -15.59
N ALA A 262 -13.11 10.18 -15.00
CA ALA A 262 -13.06 11.42 -14.24
C ALA A 262 -11.64 11.92 -14.02
N GLU A 263 -11.52 13.23 -13.79
CA GLU A 263 -10.27 13.90 -13.42
C GLU A 263 -10.51 14.85 -12.25
N VAL A 264 -9.56 14.89 -11.31
CA VAL A 264 -9.55 15.83 -10.19
C VAL A 264 -8.17 16.46 -10.10
N SER A 265 -8.11 17.79 -10.11
CA SER A 265 -6.85 18.53 -10.08
C SER A 265 -6.64 19.26 -8.75
N ASN A 266 -5.39 19.62 -8.46
CA ASN A 266 -4.99 20.44 -7.30
C ASN A 266 -5.35 19.78 -5.95
N ILE A 267 -5.22 18.47 -5.83
CA ILE A 267 -5.53 17.73 -4.61
C ILE A 267 -4.38 17.64 -3.61
N GLY A 268 -3.20 18.12 -3.97
CA GLY A 268 -1.99 18.04 -3.14
C GLY A 268 -1.26 16.71 -3.31
N TYR A 269 -0.04 16.64 -2.83
CA TYR A 269 0.76 15.40 -2.84
C TYR A 269 0.21 14.39 -1.82
N GLY A 270 0.06 13.12 -2.23
CA GLY A 270 -0.48 12.09 -1.36
C GLY A 270 -0.63 10.72 -2.02
N ASN A 271 -1.55 9.94 -1.53
CA ASN A 271 -1.86 8.61 -2.03
C ASN A 271 -3.36 8.39 -2.26
N ILE A 272 -3.67 7.31 -2.95
CA ILE A 272 -5.03 6.93 -3.30
C ILE A 272 -5.33 5.50 -2.85
N SER A 273 -6.61 5.23 -2.62
CA SER A 273 -7.11 3.87 -2.43
C SER A 273 -8.58 3.76 -2.86
N PHE A 274 -8.99 2.59 -3.34
CA PHE A 274 -10.40 2.29 -3.54
C PHE A 274 -11.04 1.80 -2.23
N SER A 275 -12.35 2.03 -2.07
CA SER A 275 -13.13 1.31 -1.07
C SER A 275 -13.20 -0.18 -1.42
N PRO A 276 -13.41 -1.08 -0.45
CA PRO A 276 -13.44 -2.52 -0.70
C PRO A 276 -14.48 -2.99 -1.73
N ASP A 277 -15.53 -2.21 -1.95
CA ASP A 277 -16.58 -2.50 -2.94
C ASP A 277 -16.45 -1.67 -4.24
N ASP A 278 -15.34 -0.96 -4.38
CA ASP A 278 -15.03 -0.09 -5.54
C ASP A 278 -16.07 1.00 -5.84
N LYS A 279 -16.88 1.38 -4.83
CA LYS A 279 -17.87 2.45 -5.01
C LYS A 279 -17.36 3.83 -4.62
N GLU A 280 -16.24 3.88 -3.96
CA GLU A 280 -15.61 5.11 -3.50
C GLU A 280 -14.11 5.10 -3.77
N ILE A 281 -13.55 6.28 -3.97
CA ILE A 281 -12.11 6.50 -4.01
C ILE A 281 -11.73 7.47 -2.90
N LEU A 282 -10.73 7.07 -2.13
CA LEU A 282 -10.18 7.83 -1.03
C LEU A 282 -8.86 8.44 -1.49
N ILE A 283 -8.71 9.73 -1.28
CA ILE A 283 -7.51 10.49 -1.61
C ILE A 283 -6.98 11.11 -0.33
N ALA A 284 -5.78 10.71 0.06
CA ALA A 284 -5.06 11.34 1.14
C ALA A 284 -4.02 12.29 0.58
N SER A 285 -3.93 13.50 1.11
CA SER A 285 -2.92 14.46 0.69
C SER A 285 -2.40 15.32 1.83
N THR A 286 -1.28 15.99 1.58
CA THR A 286 -0.68 16.94 2.53
C THR A 286 -1.58 18.14 2.83
N ILE A 287 -2.59 18.37 2.01
CA ILE A 287 -3.54 19.49 2.16
C ILE A 287 -4.83 19.01 2.82
N LYS A 288 -5.41 17.92 2.33
CA LYS A 288 -6.74 17.43 2.75
C LYS A 288 -6.91 15.94 2.43
N GLY A 289 -7.82 15.28 3.12
CA GLY A 289 -8.36 13.98 2.73
C GLY A 289 -9.71 14.15 2.04
N LEU A 290 -9.95 13.39 0.98
CA LEU A 290 -11.17 13.47 0.18
C LEU A 290 -11.73 12.06 -0.04
N ILE A 291 -13.06 11.94 0.02
CA ILE A 291 -13.76 10.74 -0.42
C ILE A 291 -14.71 11.14 -1.54
N TYR A 292 -14.56 10.49 -2.67
CA TYR A 292 -15.46 10.62 -3.81
C TYR A 292 -16.26 9.35 -3.98
N LYS A 293 -17.57 9.49 -4.13
CA LYS A 293 -18.44 8.43 -4.60
C LYS A 293 -18.28 8.26 -6.10
N LEU A 294 -18.10 7.02 -6.52
CA LEU A 294 -18.05 6.65 -7.92
C LEU A 294 -19.48 6.36 -8.40
N GLU A 295 -19.90 7.06 -9.42
CA GLU A 295 -21.17 6.73 -10.07
C GLU A 295 -21.04 5.33 -10.69
N LYS A 296 -22.14 4.58 -10.73
CA LYS A 296 -22.13 3.24 -11.33
C LYS A 296 -21.64 3.37 -12.77
N CYS A 297 -20.43 2.87 -13.02
CA CYS A 297 -20.06 2.46 -14.37
C CYS A 297 -20.95 1.25 -14.69
N SER A 298 -22.05 1.52 -15.37
CA SER A 298 -23.03 0.52 -15.81
C SER A 298 -22.43 -0.42 -16.85
#